data_79816fe479c6c74d3be4e4640656f7b7
#
_entry.id   79816fe479c6c74d3be4e4640656f7b7
#
_cell.length_a   1.000
_cell.length_b   1.000
_cell.length_c   1.000
_cell.angle_alpha   90.00
_cell.angle_beta   90.00
_cell.angle_gamma   90.00
#
_symmetry.space_group_name_H-M   'P 1'
#
loop_
_entity.id
_entity.type
_entity.pdbx_description
1 polymer ?
#
loop_
_entity_poly.entity_id
_entity_poly.type
_entity_poly.pdbx_seq_one_letter_code
_entity_poly.pdbx_strand_id
1 'polypeptide(L)'
;MHVLTSGHGLLESPRWHAGMLWFADWTAGRIHRLRPDGRVEVMAEHASLPLCFDFLPDGTPLVVSAATCSLLALSPDGTLAPYADLRALSELGANDIVVDGRGNAWVNSPNAPFGSTAPEGGPASGRIALVSGPGDVRVVADDLDFPNGMAISPDNRTLIVAESYRQRLTAFTITADGSLTDRRVFADLGEDPPDGITIDATGAVWYADVPHSHCVRVAEGGTVLDRVEFDRGAFACMLGGTDASTLFVVGASWPGAAGLGRQQDWHGTVWSSPAPAPRAGWPSN
;
A
#
# COMPACT_ATOMS: atom_id res chain seq x y z
N MET A 1 14.50 13.25 -10.21
CA MET A 1 13.10 13.31 -9.77
C MET A 1 12.29 14.18 -10.73
N HIS A 2 11.11 13.72 -11.16
CA HIS A 2 10.21 14.44 -12.06
C HIS A 2 8.78 14.38 -11.52
N VAL A 3 8.03 15.48 -11.61
CA VAL A 3 6.58 15.50 -11.37
C VAL A 3 5.89 14.96 -12.62
N LEU A 4 5.04 13.95 -12.46
CA LEU A 4 4.27 13.36 -13.54
C LEU A 4 2.86 13.96 -13.64
N THR A 5 2.22 14.17 -12.49
CA THR A 5 0.91 14.86 -12.39
C THR A 5 0.74 15.44 -10.99
N SER A 6 -0.09 16.47 -10.87
CA SER A 6 -0.39 17.15 -9.60
C SER A 6 -1.81 17.73 -9.60
N GLY A 7 -2.24 18.30 -8.47
CA GLY A 7 -3.59 18.87 -8.34
C GLY A 7 -4.64 17.82 -7.95
N HIS A 8 -4.19 16.72 -7.36
CA HIS A 8 -5.02 15.67 -6.78
C HIS A 8 -5.27 15.91 -5.28
N GLY A 9 -6.08 15.06 -4.67
CA GLY A 9 -6.29 15.00 -3.23
C GLY A 9 -5.21 14.20 -2.49
N LEU A 10 -5.60 13.42 -1.50
CA LEU A 10 -4.71 12.49 -0.81
C LEU A 10 -4.49 11.26 -1.68
N LEU A 11 -3.26 11.09 -2.18
CA LEU A 11 -2.90 10.01 -3.08
C LEU A 11 -2.30 8.83 -2.34
N GLU A 12 -2.71 7.63 -2.74
CA GLU A 12 -2.30 6.36 -2.16
C GLU A 12 -2.33 5.19 -3.17
N SER A 13 -1.88 4.00 -2.72
CA SER A 13 -1.94 2.72 -3.45
C SER A 13 -1.42 2.80 -4.88
N PRO A 14 -0.19 3.28 -5.13
CA PRO A 14 0.38 3.20 -6.46
C PRO A 14 0.60 1.73 -6.84
N ARG A 15 0.21 1.37 -8.06
CA ARG A 15 0.42 0.04 -8.64
C ARG A 15 0.88 0.16 -10.09
N TRP A 16 1.89 -0.61 -10.47
CA TRP A 16 2.32 -0.70 -11.86
C TRP A 16 1.68 -1.92 -12.50
N HIS A 17 0.74 -1.71 -13.40
CA HIS A 17 0.00 -2.77 -14.06
C HIS A 17 -0.17 -2.51 -15.55
N ALA A 18 0.06 -3.54 -16.39
CA ALA A 18 -0.10 -3.48 -17.84
C ALA A 18 0.58 -2.26 -18.51
N GLY A 19 1.81 -1.92 -18.04
CA GLY A 19 2.60 -0.82 -18.59
C GLY A 19 2.14 0.59 -18.18
N MET A 20 1.29 0.71 -17.17
CA MET A 20 0.74 1.97 -16.68
C MET A 20 0.78 2.06 -15.17
N LEU A 21 0.91 3.28 -14.65
CA LEU A 21 0.79 3.55 -13.23
C LEU A 21 -0.69 3.77 -12.87
N TRP A 22 -1.16 3.03 -11.88
CA TRP A 22 -2.46 3.23 -11.26
C TRP A 22 -2.26 3.79 -9.85
N PHE A 23 -3.19 4.60 -9.36
CA PHE A 23 -3.17 5.13 -8.00
C PHE A 23 -4.57 5.53 -7.55
N ALA A 24 -4.78 5.58 -6.24
CA ALA A 24 -6.03 6.04 -5.64
C ALA A 24 -5.91 7.50 -5.19
N ASP A 25 -6.97 8.27 -5.36
CA ASP A 25 -7.21 9.57 -4.73
C ASP A 25 -8.32 9.36 -3.68
N TRP A 26 -7.90 9.23 -2.42
CA TRP A 26 -8.81 8.90 -1.33
C TRP A 26 -9.85 9.97 -1.08
N THR A 27 -9.46 11.25 -1.17
CA THR A 27 -10.36 12.37 -0.89
C THR A 27 -11.32 12.67 -2.03
N ALA A 28 -10.92 12.36 -3.27
CA ALA A 28 -11.82 12.42 -4.42
C ALA A 28 -12.64 11.12 -4.59
N GLY A 29 -12.29 10.03 -3.87
CA GLY A 29 -12.93 8.72 -4.04
C GLY A 29 -12.72 8.15 -5.43
N ARG A 30 -11.49 8.24 -5.99
CA ARG A 30 -11.22 7.86 -7.37
C ARG A 30 -10.02 6.93 -7.47
N ILE A 31 -10.12 5.95 -8.37
CA ILE A 31 -8.98 5.18 -8.86
C ILE A 31 -8.59 5.74 -10.22
N HIS A 32 -7.33 6.14 -10.35
CA HIS A 32 -6.77 6.73 -11.53
C HIS A 32 -5.79 5.79 -12.23
N ARG A 33 -5.63 6.00 -13.54
CA ARG A 33 -4.60 5.40 -14.36
C ARG A 33 -3.83 6.49 -15.11
N LEU A 34 -2.52 6.55 -14.92
CA LEU A 34 -1.62 7.44 -15.64
C LEU A 34 -1.01 6.72 -16.83
N ARG A 35 -1.28 7.22 -18.02
CA ARG A 35 -0.76 6.70 -19.28
C ARG A 35 0.66 7.24 -19.55
N PRO A 36 1.47 6.54 -20.39
CA PRO A 36 2.79 7.00 -20.76
C PRO A 36 2.83 8.38 -21.45
N ASP A 37 1.72 8.82 -22.05
CA ASP A 37 1.57 10.14 -22.65
C ASP A 37 1.26 11.26 -21.63
N GLY A 38 1.21 10.93 -20.32
CA GLY A 38 0.93 11.84 -19.22
C GLY A 38 -0.56 12.08 -18.95
N ARG A 39 -1.47 11.46 -19.71
CA ARG A 39 -2.91 11.60 -19.48
C ARG A 39 -3.36 10.76 -18.29
N VAL A 40 -4.10 11.36 -17.37
CA VAL A 40 -4.75 10.70 -16.23
C VAL A 40 -6.20 10.36 -16.59
N GLU A 41 -6.59 9.12 -16.40
CA GLU A 41 -7.93 8.59 -16.64
C GLU A 41 -8.54 8.13 -15.31
N VAL A 42 -9.84 8.40 -15.10
CA VAL A 42 -10.60 7.85 -13.97
C VAL A 42 -11.11 6.46 -14.36
N MET A 43 -10.74 5.46 -13.58
CA MET A 43 -11.10 4.06 -13.83
C MET A 43 -12.27 3.60 -13.00
N ALA A 44 -12.43 4.18 -11.79
CA ALA A 44 -13.59 3.95 -10.91
C ALA A 44 -13.80 5.17 -10.00
N GLU A 45 -15.04 5.34 -9.55
CA GLU A 45 -15.41 6.28 -8.49
C GLU A 45 -16.05 5.51 -7.33
N HIS A 46 -15.49 5.67 -6.13
CA HIS A 46 -16.00 5.03 -4.91
C HIS A 46 -15.60 5.85 -3.68
N ALA A 47 -16.57 6.43 -3.01
CA ALA A 47 -16.33 7.23 -1.81
C ALA A 47 -15.96 6.30 -0.64
N SER A 48 -14.67 6.17 -0.38
CA SER A 48 -14.09 5.42 0.73
C SER A 48 -12.80 6.08 1.21
N LEU A 49 -12.53 6.00 2.49
CA LEU A 49 -11.32 6.51 3.12
C LEU A 49 -10.94 5.57 4.28
N PRO A 50 -9.94 4.71 4.13
CA PRO A 50 -9.09 4.42 2.96
C PRO A 50 -9.81 3.89 1.71
N LEU A 51 -9.12 4.00 0.56
CA LEU A 51 -9.46 3.42 -0.73
C LEU A 51 -8.18 2.86 -1.34
N CYS A 52 -7.92 1.57 -1.17
CA CYS A 52 -6.73 0.91 -1.68
C CYS A 52 -7.12 -0.20 -2.66
N PHE A 53 -6.18 -0.64 -3.49
CA PHE A 53 -6.46 -1.71 -4.46
C PHE A 53 -5.18 -2.45 -4.85
N ASP A 54 -5.34 -3.66 -5.36
CA ASP A 54 -4.29 -4.42 -6.06
C ASP A 54 -4.95 -5.34 -7.11
N PHE A 55 -4.13 -6.01 -7.94
CA PHE A 55 -4.60 -6.77 -9.09
C PHE A 55 -4.52 -8.27 -8.85
N LEU A 56 -5.58 -8.99 -9.20
CA LEU A 56 -5.54 -10.44 -9.38
C LEU A 56 -4.64 -10.81 -10.58
N PRO A 57 -4.14 -12.06 -10.66
CA PRO A 57 -3.32 -12.53 -11.79
C PRO A 57 -3.99 -12.41 -13.16
N ASP A 58 -5.31 -12.39 -13.22
CA ASP A 58 -6.09 -12.19 -14.45
C ASP A 58 -6.25 -10.71 -14.84
N GLY A 59 -5.70 -9.79 -14.02
CA GLY A 59 -5.77 -8.35 -14.21
C GLY A 59 -7.02 -7.69 -13.60
N THR A 60 -7.88 -8.41 -12.90
CA THR A 60 -9.02 -7.83 -12.19
C THR A 60 -8.56 -7.05 -10.96
N PRO A 61 -8.84 -5.73 -10.83
CA PRO A 61 -8.54 -5.01 -9.62
C PRO A 61 -9.46 -5.42 -8.47
N LEU A 62 -8.89 -5.71 -7.31
CA LEU A 62 -9.60 -5.83 -6.04
C LEU A 62 -9.46 -4.53 -5.26
N VAL A 63 -10.56 -3.95 -4.83
CA VAL A 63 -10.64 -2.63 -4.19
C VAL A 63 -11.09 -2.78 -2.74
N VAL A 64 -10.26 -2.31 -1.82
CA VAL A 64 -10.61 -2.21 -0.40
C VAL A 64 -11.52 -1.01 -0.19
N SER A 65 -12.70 -1.25 0.37
CA SER A 65 -13.63 -0.23 0.79
C SER A 65 -13.74 -0.20 2.31
N ALA A 66 -13.11 0.78 2.95
CA ALA A 66 -13.29 1.01 4.38
C ALA A 66 -14.72 1.43 4.70
N ALA A 67 -15.35 2.20 3.83
CA ALA A 67 -16.73 2.69 4.00
C ALA A 67 -17.77 1.57 4.13
N THR A 68 -17.53 0.42 3.48
CA THR A 68 -18.45 -0.74 3.51
C THR A 68 -17.84 -1.97 4.19
N CYS A 69 -16.63 -1.87 4.74
CA CYS A 69 -15.85 -2.99 5.31
C CYS A 69 -15.84 -4.20 4.37
N SER A 70 -15.54 -3.97 3.10
CA SER A 70 -15.59 -5.01 2.06
C SER A 70 -14.46 -4.91 1.07
N LEU A 71 -14.18 -6.03 0.41
CA LEU A 71 -13.37 -6.12 -0.79
C LEU A 71 -14.32 -6.17 -1.99
N LEU A 72 -14.07 -5.35 -2.99
CA LEU A 72 -14.87 -5.23 -4.20
C LEU A 72 -14.03 -5.60 -5.42
N ALA A 73 -14.62 -6.24 -6.42
CA ALA A 73 -13.98 -6.46 -7.71
C ALA A 73 -14.40 -5.38 -8.70
N LEU A 74 -13.44 -4.77 -9.38
CA LEU A 74 -13.67 -3.73 -10.38
C LEU A 74 -13.75 -4.35 -11.78
N SER A 75 -14.87 -4.16 -12.44
CA SER A 75 -15.10 -4.57 -13.84
C SER A 75 -14.53 -3.55 -14.82
N PRO A 76 -14.24 -3.94 -16.09
CA PRO A 76 -13.70 -3.03 -17.10
C PRO A 76 -14.59 -1.83 -17.44
N ASP A 77 -15.88 -1.89 -17.17
CA ASP A 77 -16.84 -0.80 -17.34
C ASP A 77 -16.88 0.19 -16.15
N GLY A 78 -16.03 -0.01 -15.13
CA GLY A 78 -15.97 0.81 -13.91
C GLY A 78 -16.94 0.38 -12.81
N THR A 79 -17.69 -0.70 -12.99
CA THR A 79 -18.62 -1.22 -11.98
C THR A 79 -17.87 -1.95 -10.88
N LEU A 80 -18.19 -1.66 -9.63
CA LEU A 80 -17.70 -2.35 -8.44
C LEU A 80 -18.72 -3.36 -7.94
N ALA A 81 -18.33 -4.63 -7.85
CA ALA A 81 -19.16 -5.71 -7.34
C ALA A 81 -18.58 -6.30 -6.03
N PRO A 82 -19.43 -6.73 -5.08
CA PRO A 82 -18.94 -7.38 -3.85
C PRO A 82 -18.07 -8.61 -4.16
N TYR A 83 -16.91 -8.69 -3.51
CA TYR A 83 -15.99 -9.83 -3.59
C TYR A 83 -15.90 -10.57 -2.25
N ALA A 84 -15.67 -9.83 -1.14
CA ALA A 84 -15.60 -10.42 0.20
C ALA A 84 -16.01 -9.41 1.28
N ASP A 85 -16.59 -9.92 2.38
CA ASP A 85 -16.92 -9.15 3.59
C ASP A 85 -15.71 -9.13 4.53
N LEU A 86 -15.20 -7.95 4.85
CA LEU A 86 -14.02 -7.77 5.70
C LEU A 86 -14.34 -7.46 7.16
N ARG A 87 -15.60 -7.53 7.61
CA ARG A 87 -15.97 -7.24 9.00
C ARG A 87 -15.33 -8.21 10.00
N ALA A 88 -15.01 -9.44 9.59
CA ALA A 88 -14.24 -10.37 10.41
C ALA A 88 -12.80 -9.87 10.69
N LEU A 89 -12.22 -9.08 9.79
CA LEU A 89 -10.94 -8.40 9.98
C LEU A 89 -11.09 -7.21 10.93
N SER A 90 -12.00 -6.30 10.62
CA SER A 90 -12.28 -5.10 11.42
C SER A 90 -13.62 -4.47 11.04
N GLU A 91 -14.39 -4.03 12.04
CA GLU A 91 -15.58 -3.17 11.84
C GLU A 91 -15.22 -1.70 11.60
N LEU A 92 -13.96 -1.31 11.83
CA LEU A 92 -13.46 0.05 11.63
C LEU A 92 -12.89 0.27 10.22
N GLY A 93 -13.03 -0.73 9.35
CA GLY A 93 -12.53 -0.72 7.98
C GLY A 93 -11.15 -1.36 7.84
N ALA A 94 -10.79 -1.62 6.59
CA ALA A 94 -9.49 -2.11 6.20
C ALA A 94 -8.65 -0.97 5.60
N ASN A 95 -7.32 -1.13 5.58
CA ASN A 95 -6.39 -0.11 5.11
C ASN A 95 -5.76 -0.48 3.76
N ASP A 96 -4.84 -1.44 3.71
CA ASP A 96 -4.09 -1.77 2.50
C ASP A 96 -4.29 -3.24 2.07
N ILE A 97 -3.90 -3.54 0.85
CA ILE A 97 -4.04 -4.84 0.19
C ILE A 97 -2.79 -5.15 -0.63
N VAL A 98 -2.39 -6.41 -0.64
CA VAL A 98 -1.43 -6.97 -1.60
C VAL A 98 -1.92 -8.33 -2.11
N VAL A 99 -1.75 -8.59 -3.40
CA VAL A 99 -2.16 -9.86 -4.04
C VAL A 99 -0.93 -10.65 -4.46
N ASP A 100 -0.93 -11.98 -4.23
CA ASP A 100 0.15 -12.88 -4.65
C ASP A 100 -0.08 -13.49 -6.05
N GLY A 101 0.95 -14.19 -6.57
CA GLY A 101 0.90 -14.88 -7.85
C GLY A 101 -0.08 -16.03 -7.95
N ARG A 102 -0.74 -16.40 -6.86
CA ARG A 102 -1.74 -17.46 -6.80
C ARG A 102 -3.17 -16.90 -6.77
N GLY A 103 -3.30 -15.56 -6.67
CA GLY A 103 -4.58 -14.88 -6.54
C GLY A 103 -5.09 -14.76 -5.10
N ASN A 104 -4.26 -15.04 -4.11
CA ASN A 104 -4.57 -14.74 -2.72
C ASN A 104 -4.37 -13.24 -2.45
N ALA A 105 -5.30 -12.63 -1.74
CA ALA A 105 -5.17 -11.25 -1.30
C ALA A 105 -4.97 -11.21 0.22
N TRP A 106 -3.91 -10.52 0.69
CA TRP A 106 -3.76 -10.15 2.09
C TRP A 106 -4.25 -8.72 2.25
N VAL A 107 -5.17 -8.53 3.18
CA VAL A 107 -5.77 -7.24 3.51
C VAL A 107 -5.48 -6.95 4.97
N ASN A 108 -5.01 -5.76 5.28
CA ASN A 108 -4.76 -5.37 6.65
C ASN A 108 -5.74 -4.31 7.17
N SER A 109 -5.78 -4.19 8.49
CA SER A 109 -6.45 -3.10 9.20
C SER A 109 -5.64 -2.75 10.44
N PRO A 110 -5.40 -1.45 10.72
CA PRO A 110 -4.88 -1.03 12.02
C PRO A 110 -5.88 -1.25 13.14
N ASN A 111 -7.15 -1.58 12.81
CA ASN A 111 -8.26 -1.74 13.75
C ASN A 111 -8.42 -0.54 14.68
N ALA A 112 -8.24 0.64 14.11
CA ALA A 112 -8.35 1.95 14.77
C ALA A 112 -9.07 2.93 13.81
N PRO A 113 -9.78 3.94 14.33
CA PRO A 113 -10.41 4.96 13.49
C PRO A 113 -9.37 5.70 12.65
N PHE A 114 -9.70 6.03 11.40
CA PHE A 114 -8.83 6.82 10.53
C PHE A 114 -8.46 8.16 11.19
N GLY A 115 -7.17 8.50 11.16
CA GLY A 115 -6.64 9.72 11.78
C GLY A 115 -6.49 9.64 13.31
N SER A 116 -6.70 8.48 13.92
CA SER A 116 -6.35 8.28 15.32
C SER A 116 -4.82 8.29 15.50
N THR A 117 -4.37 8.90 16.59
CA THR A 117 -2.97 8.80 17.03
C THR A 117 -2.73 7.46 17.72
N ALA A 118 -1.48 6.98 17.70
CA ALA A 118 -1.11 5.81 18.47
C ALA A 118 -1.54 5.98 19.94
N PRO A 119 -2.25 5.00 20.54
CA PRO A 119 -2.48 5.02 21.96
C PRO A 119 -1.14 4.85 22.66
N GLU A 120 -0.73 5.83 23.48
CA GLU A 120 0.50 5.71 24.28
C GLU A 120 0.44 4.42 25.12
N GLY A 121 1.30 3.45 24.83
CA GLY A 121 1.42 2.19 25.56
C GLY A 121 0.22 1.25 25.45
N GLY A 122 -0.70 1.49 24.50
CA GLY A 122 -1.80 0.58 24.19
C GLY A 122 -1.32 -0.69 23.48
N PRO A 123 -2.08 -1.82 23.59
CA PRO A 123 -1.75 -3.03 22.83
C PRO A 123 -1.91 -2.78 21.33
N ALA A 124 -1.04 -3.39 20.52
CA ALA A 124 -1.19 -3.45 19.08
C ALA A 124 -2.52 -4.15 18.73
N SER A 125 -3.32 -3.52 17.88
CA SER A 125 -4.65 -4.05 17.51
C SER A 125 -4.76 -4.44 16.05
N GLY A 126 -3.72 -4.13 15.24
CA GLY A 126 -3.70 -4.36 13.82
C GLY A 126 -3.71 -5.84 13.47
N ARG A 127 -4.40 -6.15 12.36
CA ARG A 127 -4.62 -7.53 11.87
C ARG A 127 -4.38 -7.62 10.37
N ILE A 128 -4.14 -8.86 9.93
CA ILE A 128 -4.11 -9.22 8.51
C ILE A 128 -5.10 -10.35 8.28
N ALA A 129 -5.94 -10.23 7.25
CA ALA A 129 -6.76 -11.31 6.74
C ALA A 129 -6.23 -11.79 5.39
N LEU A 130 -6.33 -13.10 5.16
CA LEU A 130 -6.22 -13.72 3.85
C LEU A 130 -7.61 -13.81 3.23
N VAL A 131 -7.72 -13.40 1.97
CA VAL A 131 -8.87 -13.64 1.10
C VAL A 131 -8.40 -14.55 -0.03
N SER A 132 -8.76 -15.83 0.04
CA SER A 132 -8.32 -16.86 -0.93
C SER A 132 -9.28 -17.04 -2.12
N GLY A 133 -10.39 -16.31 -2.11
CA GLY A 133 -11.39 -16.29 -3.14
C GLY A 133 -12.64 -15.52 -2.72
N PRO A 134 -13.66 -15.40 -3.59
CA PRO A 134 -14.87 -14.67 -3.26
C PRO A 134 -15.55 -15.21 -1.99
N GLY A 135 -15.68 -14.36 -0.98
CA GLY A 135 -16.31 -14.69 0.31
C GLY A 135 -15.46 -15.51 1.27
N ASP A 136 -14.29 -15.98 0.89
CA ASP A 136 -13.41 -16.77 1.74
C ASP A 136 -12.40 -15.88 2.47
N VAL A 137 -12.70 -15.48 3.70
CA VAL A 137 -11.93 -14.55 4.52
C VAL A 137 -11.50 -15.18 5.82
N ARG A 138 -10.21 -15.10 6.13
CA ARG A 138 -9.62 -15.67 7.34
C ARG A 138 -8.56 -14.73 7.92
N VAL A 139 -8.67 -14.35 9.19
CA VAL A 139 -7.60 -13.61 9.88
C VAL A 139 -6.40 -14.55 10.06
N VAL A 140 -5.22 -14.09 9.66
CA VAL A 140 -3.98 -14.89 9.63
C VAL A 140 -2.84 -14.29 10.43
N ALA A 141 -2.96 -13.02 10.87
CA ALA A 141 -2.05 -12.39 11.82
C ALA A 141 -2.76 -11.30 12.63
N ASP A 142 -2.28 -11.05 13.82
CA ASP A 142 -2.71 -10.01 14.76
C ASP A 142 -1.50 -9.38 15.48
N ASP A 143 -1.74 -8.54 16.49
CA ASP A 143 -0.68 -7.85 17.24
C ASP A 143 0.29 -7.05 16.35
N LEU A 144 -0.23 -6.35 15.34
CA LEU A 144 0.51 -5.45 14.49
C LEU A 144 0.26 -3.99 14.91
N ASP A 145 1.32 -3.18 14.98
CA ASP A 145 1.23 -1.79 15.37
C ASP A 145 1.04 -0.87 14.15
N PHE A 146 -0.21 -0.64 13.80
CA PHE A 146 -0.62 0.13 12.64
C PHE A 146 -0.04 -0.46 11.34
N PRO A 147 -0.49 -1.68 10.93
CA PRO A 147 -0.07 -2.25 9.67
C PRO A 147 -0.53 -1.35 8.51
N ASN A 148 0.42 -1.07 7.62
CA ASN A 148 0.28 -0.20 6.48
C ASN A 148 0.71 -0.94 5.21
N GLY A 149 1.55 -0.36 4.36
CA GLY A 149 1.99 -0.97 3.12
C GLY A 149 2.46 -2.42 3.27
N MET A 150 2.15 -3.24 2.28
CA MET A 150 2.55 -4.65 2.22
C MET A 150 3.22 -4.97 0.90
N ALA A 151 4.19 -5.90 0.93
CA ALA A 151 4.84 -6.44 -0.26
C ALA A 151 5.05 -7.94 -0.13
N ILE A 152 4.98 -8.65 -1.26
CA ILE A 152 5.22 -10.10 -1.31
C ILE A 152 6.48 -10.36 -2.13
N SER A 153 7.34 -11.25 -1.64
CA SER A 153 8.52 -11.69 -2.37
C SER A 153 8.14 -12.40 -3.68
N PRO A 154 8.98 -12.32 -4.74
CA PRO A 154 8.66 -12.89 -6.06
C PRO A 154 8.39 -14.40 -6.05
N ASP A 155 8.92 -15.11 -5.08
CA ASP A 155 8.69 -16.56 -4.90
C ASP A 155 7.38 -16.88 -4.15
N ASN A 156 6.61 -15.86 -3.76
CA ASN A 156 5.37 -15.95 -2.97
C ASN A 156 5.54 -16.64 -1.60
N ARG A 157 6.71 -16.50 -0.98
CA ARG A 157 7.03 -17.15 0.31
C ARG A 157 7.15 -16.20 1.49
N THR A 158 7.31 -14.90 1.23
CA THR A 158 7.48 -13.90 2.28
C THR A 158 6.49 -12.77 2.08
N LEU A 159 5.72 -12.46 3.10
CA LEU A 159 4.95 -11.22 3.22
C LEU A 159 5.74 -10.25 4.11
N ILE A 160 5.98 -9.04 3.62
CA ILE A 160 6.58 -7.94 4.36
C ILE A 160 5.51 -6.89 4.62
N VAL A 161 5.43 -6.39 5.85
CA VAL A 161 4.42 -5.44 6.32
C VAL A 161 5.10 -4.26 6.98
N ALA A 162 4.73 -3.05 6.61
CA ALA A 162 5.08 -1.83 7.33
C ALA A 162 4.26 -1.75 8.63
N GLU A 163 4.93 -1.59 9.78
CA GLU A 163 4.29 -1.28 11.05
C GLU A 163 4.64 0.18 11.41
N SER A 164 3.77 1.13 11.03
CA SER A 164 4.06 2.57 11.12
C SER A 164 4.38 3.03 12.54
N TYR A 165 3.63 2.54 13.55
CA TYR A 165 3.83 2.95 14.94
C TYR A 165 4.97 2.22 15.66
N ARG A 166 5.53 1.18 15.04
CA ARG A 166 6.74 0.48 15.51
C ARG A 166 7.98 0.86 14.74
N GLN A 167 7.88 1.76 13.77
CA GLN A 167 9.00 2.20 12.94
C GLN A 167 9.83 1.01 12.42
N ARG A 168 9.15 0.00 11.88
CA ARG A 168 9.80 -1.21 11.39
C ARG A 168 9.08 -1.86 10.21
N LEU A 169 9.81 -2.70 9.51
CA LEU A 169 9.24 -3.68 8.60
C LEU A 169 9.24 -5.05 9.28
N THR A 170 8.11 -5.72 9.24
CA THR A 170 7.93 -7.09 9.77
C THR A 170 7.73 -8.06 8.63
N ALA A 171 8.41 -9.21 8.67
CA ALA A 171 8.26 -10.26 7.68
C ALA A 171 7.61 -11.51 8.27
N PHE A 172 6.85 -12.20 7.44
CA PHE A 172 6.23 -13.50 7.71
C PHE A 172 6.57 -14.48 6.61
N THR A 173 6.69 -15.75 6.96
CA THR A 173 6.70 -16.85 6.00
C THR A 173 5.27 -17.18 5.60
N ILE A 174 4.99 -17.21 4.29
CA ILE A 174 3.70 -17.64 3.72
C ILE A 174 3.74 -19.15 3.52
N THR A 175 2.87 -19.88 4.18
CA THR A 175 2.71 -21.34 4.03
C THR A 175 1.89 -21.68 2.79
N ALA A 176 1.83 -22.98 2.44
CA ALA A 176 1.10 -23.43 1.25
C ALA A 176 -0.41 -23.14 1.29
N ASP A 177 -1.00 -23.07 2.49
CA ASP A 177 -2.41 -22.73 2.73
C ASP A 177 -2.65 -21.23 2.95
N GLY A 178 -1.61 -20.37 2.75
CA GLY A 178 -1.66 -18.93 2.93
C GLY A 178 -1.61 -18.46 4.38
N SER A 179 -1.38 -19.35 5.36
CA SER A 179 -1.14 -18.94 6.74
C SER A 179 0.20 -18.22 6.87
N LEU A 180 0.30 -17.31 7.84
CA LEU A 180 1.51 -16.56 8.15
C LEU A 180 2.20 -17.15 9.38
N THR A 181 3.49 -17.47 9.24
CA THR A 181 4.33 -18.06 10.30
C THR A 181 5.67 -17.31 10.38
N ASP A 182 6.53 -17.70 11.31
CA ASP A 182 7.91 -17.22 11.45
C ASP A 182 8.00 -15.67 11.42
N ARG A 183 7.11 -15.00 12.17
CA ARG A 183 7.14 -13.53 12.33
C ARG A 183 8.51 -13.08 12.80
N ARG A 184 9.12 -12.16 12.07
CA ARG A 184 10.44 -11.59 12.39
C ARG A 184 10.53 -10.13 11.97
N VAL A 185 11.43 -9.38 12.60
CA VAL A 185 11.77 -8.03 12.13
C VAL A 185 12.58 -8.18 10.84
N PHE A 186 12.10 -7.58 9.74
CA PHE A 186 12.84 -7.46 8.50
C PHE A 186 13.85 -6.31 8.59
N ALA A 187 13.42 -5.16 9.08
CA ALA A 187 14.26 -3.99 9.30
C ALA A 187 13.69 -3.13 10.44
N ASP A 188 14.56 -2.68 11.33
CA ASP A 188 14.31 -1.57 12.24
C ASP A 188 14.64 -0.27 11.50
N LEU A 189 13.75 0.70 11.53
CA LEU A 189 13.85 1.93 10.73
C LEU A 189 14.18 3.17 11.58
N GLY A 190 14.49 2.95 12.87
CA GLY A 190 14.82 4.03 13.81
C GLY A 190 13.63 4.89 14.15
N GLU A 191 13.56 6.13 13.63
CA GLU A 191 12.46 7.07 13.86
C GLU A 191 11.48 7.16 12.70
N ASP A 192 11.76 6.48 11.57
CA ASP A 192 10.96 6.58 10.35
C ASP A 192 9.69 5.71 10.47
N PRO A 193 8.46 6.29 10.46
CA PRO A 193 7.22 5.53 10.40
C PRO A 193 6.92 5.13 8.94
N PRO A 194 7.13 3.86 8.56
CA PRO A 194 6.90 3.41 7.19
C PRO A 194 5.41 3.43 6.84
N ASP A 195 5.10 3.88 5.62
CA ASP A 195 3.77 3.87 5.04
C ASP A 195 3.69 2.86 3.88
N GLY A 196 3.36 3.24 2.65
CA GLY A 196 3.35 2.35 1.50
C GLY A 196 4.73 1.84 1.12
N ILE A 197 4.86 0.56 0.76
CA ILE A 197 6.13 -0.10 0.46
C ILE A 197 6.12 -0.84 -0.87
N THR A 198 7.31 -1.08 -1.43
CA THR A 198 7.51 -1.97 -2.59
C THR A 198 8.84 -2.70 -2.47
N ILE A 199 8.94 -3.91 -3.06
CA ILE A 199 10.15 -4.73 -3.06
C ILE A 199 10.83 -4.72 -4.43
N ASP A 200 12.15 -4.68 -4.47
CA ASP A 200 12.93 -4.78 -5.69
C ASP A 200 13.47 -6.19 -5.95
N ALA A 201 14.04 -6.38 -7.15
CA ALA A 201 14.57 -7.68 -7.58
C ALA A 201 15.76 -8.19 -6.76
N THR A 202 16.38 -7.36 -5.94
CA THR A 202 17.46 -7.75 -5.02
C THR A 202 16.95 -8.17 -3.64
N GLY A 203 15.63 -8.04 -3.41
CA GLY A 203 14.98 -8.30 -2.12
C GLY A 203 15.04 -7.13 -1.15
N ALA A 204 15.56 -5.97 -1.57
CA ALA A 204 15.49 -4.74 -0.76
C ALA A 204 14.11 -4.10 -0.87
N VAL A 205 13.68 -3.42 0.19
CA VAL A 205 12.37 -2.79 0.29
C VAL A 205 12.53 -1.27 0.26
N TRP A 206 11.75 -0.61 -0.61
CA TRP A 206 11.50 0.81 -0.52
C TRP A 206 10.30 1.04 0.40
N TYR A 207 10.41 1.96 1.33
CA TYR A 207 9.27 2.47 2.10
C TYR A 207 9.13 3.97 1.94
N ALA A 208 7.90 4.45 1.94
CA ALA A 208 7.57 5.86 2.01
C ALA A 208 7.44 6.29 3.47
N ASP A 209 7.83 7.52 3.77
CA ASP A 209 7.72 8.15 5.08
C ASP A 209 7.02 9.50 4.94
N VAL A 210 5.84 9.60 5.52
CA VAL A 210 4.99 10.78 5.40
C VAL A 210 5.54 11.97 6.19
N PRO A 211 5.85 11.85 7.51
CA PRO A 211 6.36 12.96 8.30
C PRO A 211 7.67 13.54 7.80
N HIS A 212 8.59 12.69 7.34
CA HIS A 212 9.91 13.10 6.94
C HIS A 212 10.05 13.37 5.43
N SER A 213 8.96 13.15 4.66
CA SER A 213 8.88 13.49 3.23
C SER A 213 9.96 12.82 2.38
N HIS A 214 10.19 11.53 2.58
CA HIS A 214 11.18 10.77 1.84
C HIS A 214 10.72 9.33 1.53
N CYS A 215 11.41 8.68 0.60
CA CYS A 215 11.40 7.24 0.45
C CYS A 215 12.80 6.70 0.68
N VAL A 216 12.91 5.60 1.41
CA VAL A 216 14.19 4.96 1.76
C VAL A 216 14.18 3.52 1.28
N ARG A 217 15.30 3.10 0.70
CA ARG A 217 15.58 1.73 0.31
C ARG A 217 16.40 1.04 1.40
N VAL A 218 15.91 -0.09 1.91
CA VAL A 218 16.53 -0.80 3.01
C VAL A 218 16.69 -2.28 2.70
N ALA A 219 17.83 -2.86 3.07
CA ALA A 219 18.04 -4.31 3.03
C ALA A 219 17.44 -4.98 4.28
N GLU A 220 17.18 -6.30 4.22
CA GLU A 220 16.91 -7.09 5.41
C GLU A 220 18.06 -6.89 6.43
N GLY A 221 17.71 -6.64 7.70
CA GLY A 221 18.65 -6.25 8.75
C GLY A 221 18.82 -4.74 8.94
N GLY A 222 18.11 -3.90 8.15
CA GLY A 222 18.00 -2.45 8.40
C GLY A 222 19.09 -1.59 7.76
N THR A 223 19.98 -2.15 6.93
CA THR A 223 20.96 -1.33 6.23
C THR A 223 20.32 -0.44 5.19
N VAL A 224 20.45 0.88 5.34
CA VAL A 224 19.98 1.87 4.35
C VAL A 224 20.86 1.80 3.10
N LEU A 225 20.27 1.62 1.95
CA LEU A 225 20.93 1.46 0.66
C LEU A 225 20.79 2.69 -0.24
N ASP A 226 19.65 3.40 -0.13
CA ASP A 226 19.35 4.60 -0.93
C ASP A 226 18.27 5.44 -0.27
N ARG A 227 18.13 6.72 -0.67
CA ARG A 227 17.13 7.65 -0.17
C ARG A 227 16.78 8.71 -1.20
N VAL A 228 15.49 9.03 -1.31
CA VAL A 228 14.96 10.09 -2.17
C VAL A 228 14.09 11.03 -1.33
N GLU A 229 14.37 12.33 -1.37
CA GLU A 229 13.66 13.37 -0.63
C GLU A 229 12.57 14.01 -1.51
N PHE A 230 11.46 14.43 -0.89
CA PHE A 230 10.32 15.10 -1.54
C PHE A 230 9.99 16.42 -0.85
N ASP A 231 9.19 17.26 -1.48
CA ASP A 231 8.78 18.58 -0.95
C ASP A 231 7.55 18.51 -0.04
N ARG A 232 6.97 17.31 0.12
CA ARG A 232 5.78 17.02 0.95
C ARG A 232 5.74 15.55 1.32
N GLY A 233 4.79 15.17 2.17
CA GLY A 233 4.68 13.80 2.66
C GLY A 233 4.62 12.76 1.53
N ALA A 234 5.51 11.77 1.58
CA ALA A 234 5.47 10.60 0.73
C ALA A 234 4.60 9.52 1.38
N PHE A 235 3.47 9.18 0.77
CA PHE A 235 2.51 8.23 1.33
C PHE A 235 2.78 6.81 0.86
N ALA A 236 3.02 6.60 -0.43
CA ALA A 236 3.33 5.27 -0.94
C ALA A 236 4.27 5.31 -2.14
N CYS A 237 4.94 4.20 -2.39
CA CYS A 237 5.86 4.03 -3.50
C CYS A 237 5.62 2.72 -4.25
N MET A 238 6.00 2.70 -5.54
CA MET A 238 5.90 1.53 -6.42
C MET A 238 7.01 1.55 -7.46
N LEU A 239 7.62 0.41 -7.67
CA LEU A 239 8.59 0.22 -8.75
C LEU A 239 7.88 -0.18 -10.05
N GLY A 240 8.29 0.41 -11.16
CA GLY A 240 7.71 0.15 -12.48
C GLY A 240 8.50 0.80 -13.60
N GLY A 241 7.78 1.24 -14.64
CA GLY A 241 8.39 1.81 -15.82
C GLY A 241 8.74 0.77 -16.89
N THR A 242 9.03 1.22 -18.11
CA THR A 242 9.38 0.34 -19.24
C THR A 242 10.69 -0.39 -19.02
N ASP A 243 11.60 0.19 -18.24
CA ASP A 243 12.89 -0.38 -17.82
C ASP A 243 12.80 -1.14 -16.49
N ALA A 244 11.60 -1.18 -15.86
CA ALA A 244 11.34 -1.73 -14.55
C ALA A 244 12.11 -1.08 -13.39
N SER A 245 12.88 -0.01 -13.64
CA SER A 245 13.78 0.67 -12.69
C SER A 245 13.36 2.12 -12.41
N THR A 246 12.08 2.40 -12.49
CA THR A 246 11.50 3.68 -12.10
C THR A 246 10.77 3.54 -10.78
N LEU A 247 11.17 4.34 -9.78
CA LEU A 247 10.43 4.51 -8.53
C LEU A 247 9.36 5.58 -8.74
N PHE A 248 8.11 5.20 -8.67
CA PHE A 248 6.96 6.10 -8.58
C PHE A 248 6.63 6.34 -7.13
N VAL A 249 6.34 7.59 -6.78
CA VAL A 249 5.94 7.97 -5.43
C VAL A 249 4.69 8.83 -5.52
N VAL A 250 3.73 8.52 -4.69
CA VAL A 250 2.52 9.32 -4.50
C VAL A 250 2.57 9.99 -3.14
N GLY A 251 2.15 11.24 -3.09
CA GLY A 251 2.18 11.98 -1.84
C GLY A 251 1.32 13.22 -1.90
N ALA A 252 1.21 13.88 -0.74
CA ALA A 252 0.38 15.07 -0.55
C ALA A 252 0.91 15.92 0.60
N SER A 253 0.32 17.11 0.77
CA SER A 253 0.56 17.93 1.95
C SER A 253 0.26 17.15 3.22
N TRP A 254 1.17 17.21 4.20
CA TRP A 254 0.99 16.53 5.47
C TRP A 254 0.71 17.50 6.62
N PRO A 255 -0.51 17.54 7.16
CA PRO A 255 -0.86 18.45 8.25
C PRO A 255 -0.51 17.89 9.64
N GLY A 256 0.17 16.74 9.71
CA GLY A 256 0.31 15.94 10.93
C GLY A 256 -0.94 15.10 11.23
N ALA A 257 -0.81 14.03 12.01
CA ALA A 257 -1.89 13.10 12.32
C ALA A 257 -3.13 13.81 12.91
N ALA A 258 -2.93 14.79 13.82
CA ALA A 258 -4.01 15.57 14.43
C ALA A 258 -4.75 16.50 13.43
N GLY A 259 -4.16 16.75 12.27
CA GLY A 259 -4.72 17.60 11.21
C GLY A 259 -5.51 16.84 10.17
N LEU A 260 -5.37 15.51 10.07
CA LEU A 260 -5.94 14.68 9.00
C LEU A 260 -7.45 14.90 8.78
N GLY A 261 -8.25 14.90 9.83
CA GLY A 261 -9.70 15.11 9.74
C GLY A 261 -10.14 16.53 9.41
N ARG A 262 -9.21 17.50 9.34
CA ARG A 262 -9.46 18.93 9.08
C ARG A 262 -8.85 19.42 7.77
N GLN A 263 -8.00 18.62 7.14
CA GLN A 263 -7.32 18.98 5.90
C GLN A 263 -8.32 19.05 4.74
N GLN A 264 -8.37 20.18 4.05
CA GLN A 264 -9.22 20.40 2.88
C GLN A 264 -8.41 20.47 1.59
N ASP A 265 -7.17 21.00 1.65
CA ASP A 265 -6.29 21.18 0.48
C ASP A 265 -5.10 20.22 0.57
N TRP A 266 -5.21 19.07 -0.06
CA TRP A 266 -4.22 17.99 0.02
C TRP A 266 -3.02 18.15 -0.92
N HIS A 267 -3.16 18.86 -2.03
CA HIS A 267 -2.11 19.08 -3.03
C HIS A 267 -1.36 17.81 -3.43
N GLY A 268 -2.12 16.78 -3.79
CA GLY A 268 -1.59 15.49 -4.19
C GLY A 268 -0.73 15.56 -5.44
N THR A 269 0.38 14.84 -5.44
CA THR A 269 1.37 14.82 -6.52
C THR A 269 1.90 13.40 -6.73
N VAL A 270 2.15 13.05 -7.99
CA VAL A 270 2.85 11.82 -8.39
C VAL A 270 4.21 12.21 -8.93
N TRP A 271 5.26 11.59 -8.38
CA TRP A 271 6.65 11.75 -8.84
C TRP A 271 7.19 10.46 -9.43
N SER A 272 8.27 10.60 -10.21
CA SER A 272 9.13 9.52 -10.60
C SER A 272 10.60 9.85 -10.34
N SER A 273 11.37 8.83 -9.98
CA SER A 273 12.83 8.87 -9.80
C SER A 273 13.44 7.59 -10.35
N PRO A 274 14.66 7.62 -10.90
CA PRO A 274 15.39 6.38 -11.18
C PRO A 274 15.58 5.56 -9.91
N ALA A 275 15.48 4.24 -10.01
CA ALA A 275 15.78 3.30 -8.94
C ALA A 275 17.04 2.48 -9.28
N PRO A 276 17.90 2.16 -8.30
CA PRO A 276 19.16 1.45 -8.52
C PRO A 276 18.97 -0.03 -8.86
N ALA A 277 17.79 -0.58 -8.62
CA ALA A 277 17.42 -1.95 -8.95
C ALA A 277 16.00 -2.01 -9.53
N PRO A 278 15.73 -2.95 -10.45
CA PRO A 278 14.41 -3.09 -11.03
C PRO A 278 13.41 -3.66 -10.01
N ARG A 279 12.11 -3.49 -10.33
CA ARG A 279 11.03 -4.15 -9.57
C ARG A 279 11.24 -5.67 -9.52
N ALA A 280 10.73 -6.29 -8.50
CA ALA A 280 10.79 -7.74 -8.33
C ALA A 280 9.92 -8.53 -9.34
N GLY A 281 9.02 -7.85 -10.05
CA GLY A 281 8.12 -8.45 -11.04
C GLY A 281 6.76 -8.88 -10.48
N TRP A 282 6.61 -8.91 -9.19
CA TRP A 282 5.38 -9.24 -8.51
C TRP A 282 5.29 -8.43 -7.20
N PRO A 283 4.08 -8.06 -6.70
CA PRO A 283 2.76 -8.53 -7.11
C PRO A 283 2.17 -7.84 -8.35
N SER A 284 2.56 -6.65 -8.68
CA SER A 284 1.95 -5.85 -9.75
C SER A 284 2.76 -5.91 -11.04
N ASN A 285 2.39 -6.78 -11.94
CA ASN A 285 3.01 -6.91 -13.26
C ASN A 285 2.33 -6.08 -14.34
#